data_70513f8858d4f88256d71c47d19414e8
#
_entry.id   70513f8858d4f88256d71c47d19414e8
#
_cell.length_a   1.000
_cell.length_b   1.000
_cell.length_c   1.000
_cell.angle_alpha   90.00
_cell.angle_beta   90.00
_cell.angle_gamma   90.00
#
_symmetry.space_group_name_H-M   'P 1'
#
loop_
_entity.id
_entity.type
_entity.pdbx_description
1 polymer ?
#
loop_
_entity_poly.entity_id
_entity_poly.type
_entity_poly.pdbx_seq_one_letter_code
_entity_poly.pdbx_strand_id
1 'polypeptide(L)'
;MPGQPTPAETLERLRKEAKRRLKAFRSGDERAVRWYRHTVPNAPADPTLRDMQLAVARSLDFPGWAALKRALETPAPEPQSEAGIVSRFLDNACPDHHVRGRQDHRRAEWTAMRLLEQHPEIARHDINTAIVCGDIGFVRDAITRDPRIAVSSTEGPSAYRAMAGGANDLYGNLGPKGWTPLLYLAFTRLPIPASNDDAVAIARLLLDAGADPNAFFHAGESHYTPMTGVAGEGEEDRPPHPRRDELTQLFLDFGANPYDIQVVYDLGFNAEYLWWLPMIHAHAVKTGRGDDWRDPEWTMLDMGGYGCGARWFLDRAIRDGNVDLAAWCLEHGAGPDVPPARDRRMARKSLYEGAMEAGQPEIAEPLLRHSAASVAVALGPVQSLTNAALRLDRARVDALLREHPELRSSPEPLFRAAEQNRGDVIHLLVDAGFSPDVADDKNTRALNHAAWSDALDAAKALVARGAEIDPVEENYGGTPFGNASHFLYRKVMDFLAPLTKDVWNLTYNGYLDRLREVLAEEPKRARVDWDTWSPLLWLPPHDEAVALEMVKLFVHHGADPHRRDSNGVAPVDRAEALGMTLVAAHLRRLRRKE
;
A
#
# COMPACT_ATOMS: atom_id res chain seq x y z
N MET A 1 -8.02 -22.42 17.24
CA MET A 1 -8.31 -21.00 17.03
C MET A 1 -8.82 -20.44 18.34
N PRO A 2 -8.35 -19.33 18.89
CA PRO A 2 -9.20 -18.54 19.74
C PRO A 2 -10.40 -18.19 18.87
N GLY A 3 -11.61 -18.62 19.30
CA GLY A 3 -12.76 -18.70 18.41
C GLY A 3 -13.04 -17.36 17.78
N GLN A 4 -13.26 -17.34 16.48
CA GLN A 4 -13.86 -16.18 15.83
C GLN A 4 -15.10 -15.78 16.62
N PRO A 5 -15.31 -14.47 16.84
CA PRO A 5 -16.47 -14.04 17.59
C PRO A 5 -17.74 -14.56 16.93
N THR A 6 -18.66 -15.08 17.72
CA THR A 6 -19.96 -15.54 17.22
C THR A 6 -20.73 -14.37 16.58
N PRO A 7 -21.70 -14.63 15.71
CA PRO A 7 -22.61 -13.60 15.20
C PRO A 7 -23.24 -12.73 16.29
N ALA A 8 -23.60 -13.32 17.42
CA ALA A 8 -24.17 -12.63 18.57
C ALA A 8 -23.16 -11.69 19.26
N GLU A 9 -21.92 -12.16 19.45
CA GLU A 9 -20.83 -11.36 20.03
C GLU A 9 -20.44 -10.19 19.10
N THR A 10 -20.40 -10.46 17.79
CA THR A 10 -20.14 -9.42 16.79
C THR A 10 -21.24 -8.36 16.79
N LEU A 11 -22.51 -8.77 16.79
CA LEU A 11 -23.63 -7.83 16.84
C LEU A 11 -23.60 -6.99 18.11
N GLU A 12 -23.24 -7.56 19.25
CA GLU A 12 -23.11 -6.83 20.52
C GLU A 12 -21.91 -5.87 20.49
N ARG A 13 -20.79 -6.24 19.89
CA ARG A 13 -19.63 -5.37 19.67
C ARG A 13 -20.03 -4.16 18.82
N LEU A 14 -20.70 -4.37 17.70
CA LEU A 14 -21.16 -3.29 16.82
C LEU A 14 -22.21 -2.39 17.48
N ARG A 15 -23.07 -2.93 18.34
CA ARG A 15 -23.98 -2.13 19.18
C ARG A 15 -23.23 -1.22 20.17
N LYS A 16 -22.18 -1.73 20.81
CA LYS A 16 -21.32 -0.96 21.70
C LYS A 16 -20.58 0.13 20.92
N GLU A 17 -20.10 -0.18 19.73
CA GLU A 17 -19.47 0.78 18.83
C GLU A 17 -20.43 1.92 18.46
N ALA A 18 -21.65 1.62 18.04
CA ALA A 18 -22.66 2.64 17.74
C ALA A 18 -22.94 3.55 18.95
N LYS A 19 -23.02 2.98 20.17
CA LYS A 19 -23.19 3.77 21.39
C LYS A 19 -21.97 4.65 21.69
N ARG A 20 -20.76 4.13 21.50
CA ARG A 20 -19.50 4.86 21.69
C ARG A 20 -19.42 6.05 20.74
N ARG A 21 -19.68 5.82 19.45
CA ARG A 21 -19.66 6.88 18.41
C ARG A 21 -20.75 7.93 18.64
N LEU A 22 -21.94 7.52 19.08
CA LEU A 22 -22.99 8.48 19.47
C LEU A 22 -22.57 9.36 20.65
N LYS A 23 -21.90 8.80 21.65
CA LYS A 23 -21.36 9.56 22.78
C LYS A 23 -20.30 10.56 22.32
N ALA A 24 -19.35 10.12 21.45
CA ALA A 24 -18.32 10.98 20.90
C ALA A 24 -18.92 12.10 20.03
N PHE A 25 -19.91 11.81 19.20
CA PHE A 25 -20.63 12.81 18.42
C PHE A 25 -21.27 13.88 19.35
N ARG A 26 -21.98 13.47 20.39
CA ARG A 26 -22.64 14.36 21.34
C ARG A 26 -21.69 15.19 22.20
N SER A 27 -20.44 14.71 22.38
CA SER A 27 -19.39 15.49 23.04
C SER A 27 -18.69 16.49 22.12
N GLY A 28 -19.08 16.56 20.84
CA GLY A 28 -18.49 17.47 19.87
C GLY A 28 -17.14 17.00 19.31
N ASP A 29 -16.83 15.70 19.41
CA ASP A 29 -15.62 15.14 18.79
C ASP A 29 -15.69 15.34 17.27
N GLU A 30 -14.75 16.13 16.74
CA GLU A 30 -14.73 16.53 15.34
C GLU A 30 -14.58 15.32 14.37
N ARG A 31 -13.87 14.26 14.80
CA ARG A 31 -13.70 13.04 13.98
C ARG A 31 -15.02 12.27 13.91
N ALA A 32 -15.68 12.09 15.05
CA ALA A 32 -16.97 11.40 15.10
C ALA A 32 -18.06 12.15 14.31
N VAL A 33 -18.07 13.49 14.37
CA VAL A 33 -19.01 14.34 13.60
C VAL A 33 -18.74 14.21 12.10
N ARG A 34 -17.49 14.29 11.69
CA ARG A 34 -17.07 14.18 10.27
C ARG A 34 -17.39 12.80 9.71
N TRP A 35 -16.97 11.73 10.42
CA TRP A 35 -17.27 10.36 10.04
C TRP A 35 -18.77 10.11 9.85
N TYR A 36 -19.60 10.54 10.81
CA TYR A 36 -21.05 10.35 10.71
C TYR A 36 -21.67 11.06 9.50
N ARG A 37 -21.31 12.32 9.27
CA ARG A 37 -21.80 13.11 8.12
C ARG A 37 -21.34 12.54 6.78
N HIS A 38 -20.15 11.99 6.74
CA HIS A 38 -19.60 11.35 5.55
C HIS A 38 -20.30 10.02 5.25
N THR A 39 -20.54 9.21 6.27
CA THR A 39 -21.14 7.87 6.12
C THR A 39 -22.65 7.93 5.83
N VAL A 40 -23.35 8.96 6.30
CA VAL A 40 -24.80 9.10 6.11
C VAL A 40 -25.07 10.43 5.40
N PRO A 41 -25.17 10.46 4.06
CA PRO A 41 -25.61 11.65 3.33
C PRO A 41 -26.98 12.14 3.86
N ASN A 42 -27.14 13.44 4.07
CA ASN A 42 -28.33 14.06 4.69
C ASN A 42 -28.56 13.63 6.15
N ALA A 43 -27.48 13.37 6.89
CA ALA A 43 -27.53 12.97 8.29
C ALA A 43 -28.27 13.99 9.17
N PRO A 44 -29.14 13.56 10.12
CA PRO A 44 -29.72 14.45 11.12
C PRO A 44 -28.63 15.19 11.92
N ALA A 45 -28.90 16.45 12.25
CA ALA A 45 -27.99 17.26 13.07
C ALA A 45 -27.86 16.73 14.52
N ASP A 46 -28.88 16.07 15.03
CA ASP A 46 -28.90 15.40 16.36
C ASP A 46 -29.25 13.91 16.15
N PRO A 47 -28.25 13.04 15.93
CA PRO A 47 -28.48 11.64 15.66
C PRO A 47 -28.98 10.87 16.87
N THR A 48 -29.89 9.95 16.60
CA THR A 48 -30.32 8.91 17.52
C THR A 48 -29.37 7.70 17.48
N LEU A 49 -29.55 6.77 18.44
CA LEU A 49 -28.80 5.49 18.36
C LEU A 49 -29.12 4.71 17.09
N ARG A 50 -30.34 4.81 16.57
CA ARG A 50 -30.73 4.15 15.30
C ARG A 50 -29.98 4.74 14.11
N ASP A 51 -29.80 6.07 14.08
CA ASP A 51 -29.03 6.73 13.02
C ASP A 51 -27.55 6.35 13.09
N MET A 52 -27.00 6.23 14.30
CA MET A 52 -25.64 5.79 14.49
C MET A 52 -25.45 4.30 14.15
N GLN A 53 -26.44 3.45 14.39
CA GLN A 53 -26.46 2.06 13.92
C GLN A 53 -26.53 1.99 12.39
N LEU A 54 -27.29 2.86 11.74
CA LEU A 54 -27.31 2.98 10.29
C LEU A 54 -25.92 3.36 9.76
N ALA A 55 -25.26 4.33 10.39
CA ALA A 55 -23.91 4.73 10.01
C ALA A 55 -22.90 3.58 10.16
N VAL A 56 -22.93 2.86 11.29
CA VAL A 56 -22.08 1.69 11.50
C VAL A 56 -22.37 0.59 10.47
N ALA A 57 -23.62 0.33 10.12
CA ALA A 57 -23.95 -0.66 9.09
C ALA A 57 -23.42 -0.22 7.70
N ARG A 58 -23.56 1.06 7.36
CA ARG A 58 -23.09 1.62 6.09
C ARG A 58 -21.56 1.61 5.98
N SER A 59 -20.85 1.89 7.08
CA SER A 59 -19.39 1.80 7.10
C SER A 59 -18.85 0.35 6.96
N LEU A 60 -19.74 -0.62 6.89
CA LEU A 60 -19.48 -2.03 6.60
C LEU A 60 -20.17 -2.47 5.29
N ASP A 61 -20.52 -1.53 4.42
CA ASP A 61 -21.18 -1.71 3.11
C ASP A 61 -22.57 -2.34 3.15
N PHE A 62 -23.24 -2.30 4.30
CA PHE A 62 -24.63 -2.74 4.40
C PHE A 62 -25.60 -1.56 4.25
N PRO A 63 -26.70 -1.73 3.52
CA PRO A 63 -27.69 -0.64 3.32
C PRO A 63 -28.37 -0.19 4.64
N GLY A 64 -28.23 -0.98 5.71
CA GLY A 64 -28.75 -0.64 7.02
C GLY A 64 -28.62 -1.77 8.03
N TRP A 65 -28.90 -1.44 9.31
CA TRP A 65 -28.73 -2.35 10.45
C TRP A 65 -29.49 -3.68 10.32
N ALA A 66 -30.67 -3.68 9.72
CA ALA A 66 -31.44 -4.90 9.50
C ALA A 66 -30.77 -5.84 8.47
N ALA A 67 -30.15 -5.28 7.44
CA ALA A 67 -29.42 -6.05 6.45
C ALA A 67 -28.15 -6.66 7.08
N LEU A 68 -27.38 -5.87 7.80
CA LEU A 68 -26.22 -6.34 8.57
C LEU A 68 -26.60 -7.48 9.51
N LYS A 69 -27.69 -7.32 10.27
CA LYS A 69 -28.15 -8.37 11.20
C LYS A 69 -28.50 -9.67 10.47
N ARG A 70 -29.25 -9.61 9.36
CA ARG A 70 -29.57 -10.80 8.55
C ARG A 70 -28.32 -11.47 8.02
N ALA A 71 -27.37 -10.68 7.50
CA ALA A 71 -26.11 -11.22 6.99
C ALA A 71 -25.31 -11.94 8.09
N LEU A 72 -25.27 -11.40 9.33
CA LEU A 72 -24.63 -12.09 10.48
C LEU A 72 -25.30 -13.43 10.84
N GLU A 73 -26.57 -13.60 10.52
CA GLU A 73 -27.33 -14.83 10.75
C GLU A 73 -27.14 -15.86 9.61
N THR A 74 -26.54 -15.44 8.47
CA THR A 74 -26.28 -16.31 7.32
C THR A 74 -24.92 -17.01 7.51
N PRO A 75 -24.84 -18.35 7.46
CA PRO A 75 -23.57 -19.04 7.58
C PRO A 75 -22.66 -18.72 6.39
N ALA A 76 -21.34 -18.71 6.64
CA ALA A 76 -20.36 -18.61 5.57
C ALA A 76 -20.48 -19.80 4.62
N PRO A 77 -20.20 -19.64 3.31
CA PRO A 77 -20.12 -20.76 2.39
C PRO A 77 -19.07 -21.78 2.84
N GLU A 78 -19.36 -23.05 2.67
CA GLU A 78 -18.36 -24.08 2.91
C GLU A 78 -17.17 -23.88 1.96
N PRO A 79 -15.92 -23.90 2.45
CA PRO A 79 -14.73 -23.57 1.64
C PRO A 79 -14.55 -24.39 0.37
N GLN A 80 -15.05 -25.62 0.37
CA GLN A 80 -14.98 -26.56 -0.75
C GLN A 80 -16.24 -26.55 -1.63
N SER A 81 -17.25 -25.77 -1.30
CA SER A 81 -18.40 -25.56 -2.19
C SER A 81 -18.02 -24.67 -3.35
N GLU A 82 -18.76 -24.75 -4.46
CA GLU A 82 -18.59 -23.86 -5.61
C GLU A 82 -18.60 -22.39 -5.19
N ALA A 83 -19.57 -21.96 -4.41
CA ALA A 83 -19.65 -20.60 -3.87
C ALA A 83 -18.44 -20.24 -3.00
N GLY A 84 -17.93 -21.17 -2.20
CA GLY A 84 -16.72 -20.98 -1.39
C GLY A 84 -15.47 -20.82 -2.24
N ILE A 85 -15.32 -21.63 -3.30
CA ILE A 85 -14.20 -21.56 -4.23
C ILE A 85 -14.24 -20.23 -5.00
N VAL A 86 -15.39 -19.83 -5.54
CA VAL A 86 -15.59 -18.55 -6.23
C VAL A 86 -15.28 -17.36 -5.32
N SER A 87 -15.79 -17.38 -4.09
CA SER A 87 -15.49 -16.33 -3.11
C SER A 87 -14.00 -16.21 -2.83
N ARG A 88 -13.30 -17.33 -2.59
CA ARG A 88 -11.85 -17.34 -2.39
C ARG A 88 -11.09 -16.84 -3.62
N PHE A 89 -11.54 -17.21 -4.82
CA PHE A 89 -10.97 -16.73 -6.06
C PHE A 89 -11.07 -15.20 -6.14
N LEU A 90 -12.26 -14.62 -5.99
CA LEU A 90 -12.49 -13.19 -6.07
C LEU A 90 -11.78 -12.42 -4.93
N ASP A 91 -11.67 -12.99 -3.73
CA ASP A 91 -10.94 -12.39 -2.64
C ASP A 91 -9.45 -12.25 -2.93
N ASN A 92 -8.87 -13.24 -3.57
CA ASN A 92 -7.45 -13.23 -3.92
C ASN A 92 -7.17 -12.53 -5.26
N ALA A 93 -8.10 -12.55 -6.20
CA ALA A 93 -7.97 -11.85 -7.49
C ALA A 93 -8.11 -10.33 -7.35
N CYS A 94 -8.96 -9.89 -6.44
CA CYS A 94 -9.23 -8.49 -6.15
C CYS A 94 -9.13 -8.27 -4.63
N PRO A 95 -7.92 -8.36 -4.04
CA PRO A 95 -7.77 -8.12 -2.61
C PRO A 95 -8.34 -6.75 -2.25
N ASP A 96 -8.93 -6.65 -1.08
CA ASP A 96 -9.36 -5.36 -0.54
C ASP A 96 -8.23 -4.69 0.24
N HIS A 97 -8.50 -3.50 0.79
CA HIS A 97 -7.60 -2.68 1.58
C HIS A 97 -6.89 -3.42 2.75
N HIS A 98 -7.35 -4.59 3.16
CA HIS A 98 -6.73 -5.32 4.28
C HIS A 98 -5.49 -6.11 3.86
N VAL A 99 -5.25 -6.30 2.57
CA VAL A 99 -4.04 -6.93 2.05
C VAL A 99 -2.97 -5.84 1.93
N ARG A 100 -1.91 -5.97 2.73
CA ARG A 100 -0.84 -4.98 2.82
C ARG A 100 0.49 -5.54 2.35
N GLY A 101 1.20 -4.71 1.57
CA GLY A 101 2.51 -5.04 1.07
C GLY A 101 2.49 -5.86 -0.22
N ARG A 102 3.44 -5.56 -1.10
CA ARG A 102 3.58 -6.22 -2.42
C ARG A 102 3.69 -7.73 -2.34
N GLN A 103 4.30 -8.22 -1.26
CA GLN A 103 4.43 -9.67 -1.02
C GLN A 103 3.07 -10.35 -0.84
N ASP A 104 2.17 -9.73 -0.08
CA ASP A 104 0.85 -10.30 0.17
C ASP A 104 -0.07 -10.17 -1.03
N HIS A 105 0.00 -9.08 -1.79
CA HIS A 105 -0.67 -8.95 -3.08
C HIS A 105 -0.23 -10.04 -4.06
N ARG A 106 1.08 -10.25 -4.18
CA ARG A 106 1.63 -11.31 -5.03
C ARG A 106 1.20 -12.71 -4.61
N ARG A 107 1.12 -12.95 -3.31
CA ARG A 107 0.61 -14.22 -2.76
C ARG A 107 -0.86 -14.43 -3.11
N ALA A 108 -1.68 -13.37 -2.99
CA ALA A 108 -3.09 -13.41 -3.37
C ALA A 108 -3.25 -13.69 -4.86
N GLU A 109 -2.53 -13.00 -5.73
CA GLU A 109 -2.56 -13.24 -7.19
C GLU A 109 -2.26 -14.69 -7.53
N TRP A 110 -1.18 -15.27 -6.98
CA TRP A 110 -0.83 -16.66 -7.22
C TRP A 110 -1.84 -17.65 -6.66
N THR A 111 -2.46 -17.33 -5.53
CA THR A 111 -3.55 -18.16 -4.97
C THR A 111 -4.75 -18.16 -5.90
N ALA A 112 -5.16 -17.00 -6.43
CA ALA A 112 -6.23 -16.88 -7.41
C ALA A 112 -5.93 -17.68 -8.69
N MET A 113 -4.70 -17.55 -9.23
CA MET A 113 -4.29 -18.29 -10.43
C MET A 113 -4.34 -19.80 -10.23
N ARG A 114 -3.90 -20.31 -9.08
CA ARG A 114 -4.02 -21.75 -8.78
C ARG A 114 -5.46 -22.21 -8.64
N LEU A 115 -6.32 -21.42 -8.01
CA LEU A 115 -7.74 -21.76 -7.93
C LEU A 115 -8.35 -21.84 -9.33
N LEU A 116 -8.02 -20.89 -10.21
CA LEU A 116 -8.49 -20.89 -11.60
C LEU A 116 -7.95 -22.08 -12.40
N GLU A 117 -6.69 -22.49 -12.18
CA GLU A 117 -6.11 -23.67 -12.82
C GLU A 117 -6.79 -24.98 -12.34
N GLN A 118 -7.11 -25.08 -11.06
CA GLN A 118 -7.79 -26.24 -10.46
C GLN A 118 -9.28 -26.29 -10.80
N HIS A 119 -9.90 -25.13 -11.00
CA HIS A 119 -11.33 -24.91 -11.20
C HIS A 119 -11.58 -23.94 -12.37
N PRO A 120 -11.28 -24.34 -13.62
CA PRO A 120 -11.40 -23.42 -14.78
C PRO A 120 -12.84 -22.94 -15.04
N GLU A 121 -13.84 -23.66 -14.55
CA GLU A 121 -15.26 -23.29 -14.61
C GLU A 121 -15.56 -21.96 -13.90
N ILE A 122 -14.74 -21.55 -12.93
CA ILE A 122 -14.89 -20.28 -12.19
C ILE A 122 -14.90 -19.09 -13.13
N ALA A 123 -14.11 -19.11 -14.20
CA ALA A 123 -13.96 -17.98 -15.12
C ALA A 123 -15.29 -17.47 -15.68
N ARG A 124 -16.34 -18.31 -15.70
CA ARG A 124 -17.68 -18.01 -16.23
C ARG A 124 -18.79 -18.26 -15.23
N HIS A 125 -18.48 -18.24 -13.94
CA HIS A 125 -19.51 -18.45 -12.92
C HIS A 125 -20.50 -17.29 -12.88
N ASP A 126 -20.01 -16.04 -12.90
CA ASP A 126 -20.83 -14.83 -12.92
C ASP A 126 -20.13 -13.69 -13.68
N ILE A 127 -20.75 -12.51 -13.72
CA ILE A 127 -20.17 -11.35 -14.41
C ILE A 127 -18.85 -10.91 -13.75
N ASN A 128 -18.70 -11.01 -12.43
CA ASN A 128 -17.52 -10.55 -11.71
C ASN A 128 -16.31 -11.44 -12.01
N THR A 129 -16.50 -12.77 -12.01
CA THR A 129 -15.45 -13.71 -12.39
C THR A 129 -15.06 -13.57 -13.85
N ALA A 130 -16.03 -13.34 -14.75
CA ALA A 130 -15.78 -13.10 -16.18
C ALA A 130 -14.97 -11.80 -16.40
N ILE A 131 -15.29 -10.73 -15.69
CA ILE A 131 -14.54 -9.46 -15.72
C ILE A 131 -13.08 -9.68 -15.28
N VAL A 132 -12.89 -10.33 -14.15
CA VAL A 132 -11.56 -10.59 -13.59
C VAL A 132 -10.72 -11.46 -14.53
N CYS A 133 -11.35 -12.39 -15.24
CA CYS A 133 -10.70 -13.24 -16.24
C CYS A 133 -10.61 -12.61 -17.66
N GLY A 134 -11.23 -11.44 -17.89
CA GLY A 134 -11.20 -10.75 -19.18
C GLY A 134 -12.12 -11.35 -20.24
N ASP A 135 -13.17 -12.10 -19.86
CA ASP A 135 -14.14 -12.66 -20.83
C ASP A 135 -15.17 -11.60 -21.27
N ILE A 136 -14.75 -10.72 -22.16
CA ILE A 136 -15.59 -9.66 -22.74
C ILE A 136 -16.87 -10.21 -23.42
N GLY A 137 -16.79 -11.44 -23.98
CA GLY A 137 -17.94 -12.09 -24.60
C GLY A 137 -19.04 -12.37 -23.59
N PHE A 138 -18.68 -13.02 -22.48
CA PHE A 138 -19.61 -13.31 -21.40
C PHE A 138 -20.18 -12.02 -20.78
N VAL A 139 -19.34 -11.01 -20.53
CA VAL A 139 -19.76 -9.72 -19.96
C VAL A 139 -20.79 -9.05 -20.85
N ARG A 140 -20.54 -8.98 -22.16
CA ARG A 140 -21.46 -8.41 -23.16
C ARG A 140 -22.81 -9.14 -23.17
N ASP A 141 -22.78 -10.47 -23.18
CA ASP A 141 -23.99 -11.28 -23.19
C ASP A 141 -24.80 -11.12 -21.89
N ALA A 142 -24.11 -11.03 -20.76
CA ALA A 142 -24.75 -10.81 -19.47
C ALA A 142 -25.44 -9.44 -19.38
N ILE A 143 -24.76 -8.36 -19.80
CA ILE A 143 -25.34 -7.00 -19.85
C ILE A 143 -26.49 -6.91 -20.86
N THR A 144 -26.38 -7.58 -22.02
CA THR A 144 -27.44 -7.60 -23.00
C THR A 144 -28.72 -8.28 -22.49
N ARG A 145 -28.56 -9.33 -21.67
CA ARG A 145 -29.69 -10.03 -21.03
C ARG A 145 -30.33 -9.21 -19.91
N ASP A 146 -29.56 -8.59 -19.08
CA ASP A 146 -30.01 -7.73 -17.98
C ASP A 146 -29.01 -6.58 -17.73
N PRO A 147 -29.24 -5.38 -18.26
CA PRO A 147 -28.35 -4.23 -18.07
C PRO A 147 -28.14 -3.85 -16.59
N ARG A 148 -29.09 -4.19 -15.71
CA ARG A 148 -28.97 -3.86 -14.27
C ARG A 148 -27.82 -4.56 -13.59
N ILE A 149 -27.31 -5.65 -14.17
CA ILE A 149 -26.15 -6.37 -13.63
C ILE A 149 -24.87 -5.51 -13.61
N ALA A 150 -24.79 -4.50 -14.48
CA ALA A 150 -23.65 -3.58 -14.54
C ALA A 150 -23.61 -2.59 -13.37
N VAL A 151 -24.76 -2.30 -12.74
CA VAL A 151 -24.91 -1.26 -11.71
C VAL A 151 -25.10 -1.81 -10.31
N SER A 152 -25.33 -3.10 -10.17
CA SER A 152 -25.62 -3.72 -8.88
C SER A 152 -24.68 -4.88 -8.58
N SER A 153 -24.42 -5.08 -7.29
CA SER A 153 -23.78 -6.31 -6.83
C SER A 153 -24.71 -7.49 -7.06
N THR A 154 -24.20 -8.58 -7.60
CA THR A 154 -24.93 -9.86 -7.74
C THR A 154 -25.25 -10.48 -6.39
N GLU A 155 -24.36 -10.24 -5.41
CA GLU A 155 -24.53 -10.66 -4.01
C GLU A 155 -24.11 -9.51 -3.10
N GLY A 156 -24.89 -9.27 -2.04
CA GLY A 156 -24.51 -8.28 -1.01
C GLY A 156 -23.27 -8.73 -0.21
N PRO A 157 -22.63 -7.81 0.54
CA PRO A 157 -21.48 -8.15 1.35
C PRO A 157 -21.82 -9.22 2.39
N SER A 158 -20.91 -10.17 2.60
CA SER A 158 -21.11 -11.18 3.65
C SER A 158 -20.88 -10.58 5.03
N ALA A 159 -21.61 -11.08 6.00
CA ALA A 159 -21.38 -10.73 7.40
C ALA A 159 -20.00 -11.20 7.91
N TYR A 160 -19.42 -12.17 7.24
CA TYR A 160 -18.11 -12.70 7.61
C TYR A 160 -17.03 -11.63 7.49
N ARG A 161 -17.10 -10.74 6.48
CA ARG A 161 -16.23 -9.57 6.34
C ARG A 161 -16.38 -8.61 7.51
N ALA A 162 -17.61 -8.33 7.94
CA ALA A 162 -17.89 -7.51 9.12
C ALA A 162 -17.37 -8.14 10.42
N MET A 163 -17.32 -9.48 10.49
CA MET A 163 -16.79 -10.23 11.64
C MET A 163 -15.27 -10.24 11.66
N ALA A 164 -14.62 -10.37 10.51
CA ALA A 164 -13.17 -10.43 10.38
C ALA A 164 -12.47 -9.17 10.92
N GLY A 165 -13.18 -8.04 10.95
CA GLY A 165 -12.71 -6.82 11.64
C GLY A 165 -11.40 -6.26 11.12
N GLY A 166 -11.07 -6.50 9.85
CA GLY A 166 -9.80 -6.11 9.26
C GLY A 166 -8.64 -7.08 9.58
N ALA A 167 -8.92 -8.27 10.10
CA ALA A 167 -7.89 -9.30 10.20
C ALA A 167 -7.47 -9.72 8.80
N ASN A 168 -6.15 -9.71 8.54
CA ASN A 168 -5.51 -10.19 7.31
C ASN A 168 -5.68 -11.71 7.16
N ASP A 169 -6.91 -12.19 7.04
CA ASP A 169 -7.16 -13.59 6.70
C ASP A 169 -7.13 -13.75 5.17
N LEU A 170 -5.93 -13.58 4.61
CA LEU A 170 -5.63 -13.72 3.19
C LEU A 170 -6.05 -15.08 2.60
N TYR A 171 -6.39 -16.02 3.46
CA TYR A 171 -6.67 -17.40 3.09
C TYR A 171 -8.08 -17.83 3.45
N GLY A 172 -8.79 -16.98 4.20
CA GLY A 172 -10.15 -17.23 4.63
C GLY A 172 -11.14 -17.10 3.48
N ASN A 173 -12.21 -17.86 3.59
CA ASN A 173 -13.40 -17.64 2.79
C ASN A 173 -14.23 -16.55 3.46
N LEU A 174 -14.02 -15.29 3.08
CA LEU A 174 -14.74 -14.18 3.66
C LEU A 174 -16.15 -13.97 3.06
N GLY A 175 -16.48 -14.76 2.02
CA GLY A 175 -17.73 -14.63 1.30
C GLY A 175 -17.75 -13.40 0.36
N PRO A 176 -18.88 -13.15 -0.32
CA PRO A 176 -18.97 -12.11 -1.32
C PRO A 176 -18.67 -10.70 -0.76
N LYS A 177 -18.06 -9.87 -1.60
CA LYS A 177 -17.65 -8.49 -1.27
C LYS A 177 -18.81 -7.49 -1.31
N GLY A 178 -19.81 -7.77 -2.11
CA GLY A 178 -20.88 -6.83 -2.38
C GLY A 178 -20.45 -5.67 -3.31
N TRP A 179 -19.33 -5.81 -3.99
CA TRP A 179 -18.82 -4.82 -4.93
C TRP A 179 -19.62 -4.78 -6.22
N THR A 180 -19.67 -3.62 -6.86
CA THR A 180 -20.17 -3.51 -8.23
C THR A 180 -19.15 -4.06 -9.22
N PRO A 181 -19.57 -4.49 -10.42
CA PRO A 181 -18.67 -5.04 -11.44
C PRO A 181 -17.48 -4.15 -11.79
N LEU A 182 -17.67 -2.82 -11.81
CA LEU A 182 -16.61 -1.87 -12.12
C LEU A 182 -15.47 -1.86 -11.07
N LEU A 183 -15.77 -2.14 -9.81
CA LEU A 183 -14.76 -2.28 -8.75
C LEU A 183 -13.91 -3.55 -8.97
N TYR A 184 -14.50 -4.67 -9.33
CA TYR A 184 -13.74 -5.88 -9.64
C TYR A 184 -12.76 -5.66 -10.80
N LEU A 185 -13.19 -4.95 -11.85
CA LEU A 185 -12.32 -4.57 -12.96
C LEU A 185 -11.17 -3.69 -12.49
N ALA A 186 -11.45 -2.66 -11.70
CA ALA A 186 -10.44 -1.68 -11.27
C ALA A 186 -9.41 -2.27 -10.30
N PHE A 187 -9.81 -3.25 -9.48
CA PHE A 187 -8.98 -3.81 -8.42
C PHE A 187 -8.31 -5.15 -8.77
N THR A 188 -8.62 -5.79 -9.92
CA THR A 188 -7.88 -7.00 -10.33
C THR A 188 -6.47 -6.70 -10.80
N ARG A 189 -5.53 -7.60 -10.53
CA ARG A 189 -4.14 -7.55 -11.02
C ARG A 189 -3.67 -8.91 -11.51
N LEU A 190 -4.62 -9.80 -11.83
CA LEU A 190 -4.24 -11.12 -12.29
C LEU A 190 -3.40 -11.03 -13.59
N PRO A 191 -2.33 -11.81 -13.71
CA PRO A 191 -1.49 -11.84 -14.90
C PRO A 191 -2.13 -12.60 -16.07
N ILE A 192 -3.40 -12.30 -16.34
CA ILE A 192 -4.20 -12.87 -17.44
C ILE A 192 -4.18 -11.87 -18.58
N PRO A 193 -3.61 -12.19 -19.77
CA PRO A 193 -3.55 -11.25 -20.89
C PRO A 193 -4.91 -10.64 -21.24
N ALA A 194 -5.95 -11.46 -21.38
CA ALA A 194 -7.30 -10.99 -21.70
C ALA A 194 -7.85 -10.01 -20.65
N SER A 195 -7.57 -10.21 -19.36
CA SER A 195 -7.99 -9.31 -18.29
C SER A 195 -7.41 -7.91 -18.46
N ASN A 196 -6.21 -7.79 -18.98
CA ASN A 196 -5.55 -6.51 -19.23
C ASN A 196 -5.93 -5.93 -20.60
N ASP A 197 -5.93 -6.75 -21.66
CA ASP A 197 -6.14 -6.30 -23.03
C ASP A 197 -7.59 -5.81 -23.23
N ASP A 198 -8.57 -6.49 -22.65
CA ASP A 198 -9.99 -6.18 -22.77
C ASP A 198 -10.52 -5.24 -21.66
N ALA A 199 -9.70 -4.87 -20.66
CA ALA A 199 -10.15 -4.08 -19.51
C ALA A 199 -10.87 -2.79 -19.90
N VAL A 200 -10.34 -2.02 -20.85
CA VAL A 200 -10.93 -0.75 -21.30
C VAL A 200 -12.25 -0.98 -22.02
N ALA A 201 -12.33 -2.03 -22.84
CA ALA A 201 -13.57 -2.38 -23.56
C ALA A 201 -14.66 -2.89 -22.60
N ILE A 202 -14.28 -3.70 -21.61
CA ILE A 202 -15.20 -4.16 -20.56
C ILE A 202 -15.69 -2.97 -19.71
N ALA A 203 -14.78 -2.07 -19.29
CA ALA A 203 -15.15 -0.87 -18.55
C ALA A 203 -16.15 -0.02 -19.31
N ARG A 204 -15.95 0.18 -20.62
CA ARG A 204 -16.87 0.91 -21.47
C ARG A 204 -18.25 0.24 -21.53
N LEU A 205 -18.33 -1.08 -21.71
CA LEU A 205 -19.60 -1.81 -21.68
C LEU A 205 -20.36 -1.61 -20.37
N LEU A 206 -19.66 -1.62 -19.25
CA LEU A 206 -20.26 -1.40 -17.92
C LEU A 206 -20.76 0.04 -17.77
N LEU A 207 -19.95 1.03 -18.16
CA LEU A 207 -20.29 2.45 -18.07
C LEU A 207 -21.43 2.83 -19.02
N ASP A 208 -21.45 2.32 -20.25
CA ASP A 208 -22.53 2.51 -21.21
C ASP A 208 -23.84 1.89 -20.70
N ALA A 209 -23.77 0.83 -19.89
CA ALA A 209 -24.92 0.23 -19.22
C ALA A 209 -25.31 0.95 -17.90
N GLY A 210 -24.64 2.05 -17.56
CA GLY A 210 -24.97 2.92 -16.43
C GLY A 210 -24.21 2.62 -15.15
N ALA A 211 -23.10 1.87 -15.20
CA ALA A 211 -22.23 1.71 -14.02
C ALA A 211 -21.73 3.08 -13.53
N ASP A 212 -21.74 3.26 -12.20
CA ASP A 212 -21.28 4.50 -11.58
C ASP A 212 -19.75 4.50 -11.47
N PRO A 213 -19.03 5.43 -12.15
CA PRO A 213 -17.58 5.54 -12.02
C PRO A 213 -17.12 6.04 -10.65
N ASN A 214 -18.05 6.51 -9.80
CA ASN A 214 -17.83 6.91 -8.42
C ASN A 214 -18.34 5.86 -7.40
N ALA A 215 -18.72 4.67 -7.85
CA ALA A 215 -19.03 3.57 -6.95
C ALA A 215 -17.84 3.32 -6.02
N PHE A 216 -18.08 2.92 -4.78
CA PHE A 216 -17.02 2.73 -3.81
C PHE A 216 -17.32 1.60 -2.82
N PHE A 217 -16.28 1.13 -2.15
CA PHE A 217 -16.41 0.36 -0.93
C PHE A 217 -15.69 1.08 0.23
N HIS A 218 -16.09 0.76 1.45
CA HIS A 218 -15.46 1.33 2.63
C HIS A 218 -14.24 0.53 3.08
N ALA A 219 -13.17 1.26 3.41
CA ALA A 219 -12.04 0.73 4.13
C ALA A 219 -11.78 1.64 5.34
N GLY A 220 -12.30 1.27 6.48
CA GLY A 220 -12.32 2.12 7.66
C GLY A 220 -13.15 3.38 7.47
N GLU A 221 -12.49 4.54 7.47
CA GLU A 221 -13.12 5.85 7.21
C GLU A 221 -12.95 6.33 5.75
N SER A 222 -12.20 5.59 4.94
CA SER A 222 -11.87 5.93 3.55
C SER A 222 -12.85 5.28 2.57
N HIS A 223 -13.02 5.91 1.40
CA HIS A 223 -13.77 5.39 0.27
C HIS A 223 -12.79 5.00 -0.84
N TYR A 224 -12.88 3.78 -1.30
CA TYR A 224 -12.06 3.25 -2.38
C TYR A 224 -12.92 3.13 -3.64
N THR A 225 -12.63 3.97 -4.62
CA THR A 225 -13.37 4.08 -5.89
C THR A 225 -12.71 3.27 -7.00
N PRO A 226 -13.34 3.09 -8.18
CA PRO A 226 -12.65 2.59 -9.36
C PRO A 226 -11.41 3.40 -9.73
N MET A 227 -11.41 4.72 -9.49
CA MET A 227 -10.26 5.59 -9.72
C MET A 227 -9.09 5.22 -8.81
N THR A 228 -9.34 4.99 -7.53
CA THR A 228 -8.33 4.47 -6.58
C THR A 228 -7.80 3.12 -7.04
N GLY A 229 -8.70 2.22 -7.44
CA GLY A 229 -8.32 0.89 -7.94
C GLY A 229 -7.36 0.96 -9.12
N VAL A 230 -7.61 1.79 -10.13
CA VAL A 230 -6.74 1.89 -11.31
C VAL A 230 -5.44 2.66 -11.03
N ALA A 231 -5.46 3.66 -10.14
CA ALA A 231 -4.27 4.39 -9.73
C ALA A 231 -3.28 3.51 -8.96
N GLY A 232 -3.79 2.51 -8.25
CA GLY A 232 -3.04 1.68 -7.32
C GLY A 232 -3.20 2.18 -5.89
N GLU A 233 -3.01 1.28 -4.93
CA GLU A 233 -3.12 1.59 -3.50
C GLU A 233 -1.70 1.65 -2.91
N GLY A 234 -1.13 2.85 -2.88
CA GLY A 234 0.25 3.04 -2.47
C GLY A 234 0.52 2.66 -1.01
N GLU A 235 -0.44 2.90 -0.10
CA GLU A 235 -0.33 2.52 1.31
C GLU A 235 -0.23 0.99 1.47
N GLU A 236 -0.96 0.25 0.66
CA GLU A 236 -0.98 -1.22 0.67
C GLU A 236 0.00 -1.84 -0.33
N ASP A 237 0.81 -1.02 -1.02
CA ASP A 237 1.76 -1.46 -2.06
C ASP A 237 1.13 -2.18 -3.24
N ARG A 238 -0.15 -1.95 -3.53
CA ARG A 238 -0.77 -2.47 -4.75
C ARG A 238 -0.29 -1.67 -5.96
N PRO A 239 0.26 -2.32 -6.98
CA PRO A 239 0.69 -1.62 -8.20
C PRO A 239 -0.51 -1.02 -8.95
N PRO A 240 -0.28 0.02 -9.77
CA PRO A 240 -1.31 0.55 -10.64
C PRO A 240 -1.82 -0.50 -11.64
N HIS A 241 -3.05 -0.30 -12.14
CA HIS A 241 -3.60 -1.16 -13.19
C HIS A 241 -2.76 -1.02 -14.48
N PRO A 242 -2.45 -2.11 -15.22
CA PRO A 242 -1.65 -2.04 -16.46
C PRO A 242 -2.21 -1.08 -17.52
N ARG A 243 -3.52 -0.83 -17.51
CA ARG A 243 -4.21 0.11 -18.41
C ARG A 243 -4.71 1.35 -17.66
N ARG A 244 -3.95 1.82 -16.65
CA ARG A 244 -4.38 2.93 -15.78
C ARG A 244 -4.70 4.21 -16.54
N ASP A 245 -3.92 4.55 -17.56
CA ASP A 245 -4.06 5.80 -18.29
C ASP A 245 -5.38 5.85 -19.05
N GLU A 246 -5.67 4.80 -19.82
CA GLU A 246 -6.89 4.72 -20.62
C GLU A 246 -8.14 4.56 -19.73
N LEU A 247 -8.03 3.79 -18.66
CA LEU A 247 -9.15 3.61 -17.72
C LEU A 247 -9.45 4.91 -16.97
N THR A 248 -8.43 5.62 -16.50
CA THR A 248 -8.60 6.91 -15.82
C THR A 248 -9.25 7.93 -16.74
N GLN A 249 -8.77 8.05 -17.98
CA GLN A 249 -9.40 8.95 -18.96
C GLN A 249 -10.86 8.57 -19.26
N LEU A 250 -11.11 7.25 -19.40
CA LEU A 250 -12.47 6.75 -19.60
C LEU A 250 -13.38 7.10 -18.42
N PHE A 251 -12.93 6.89 -17.18
CA PHE A 251 -13.72 7.20 -15.99
C PHE A 251 -14.02 8.70 -15.88
N LEU A 252 -13.04 9.56 -16.17
CA LEU A 252 -13.22 11.01 -16.20
C LEU A 252 -14.26 11.43 -17.28
N ASP A 253 -14.21 10.82 -18.45
CA ASP A 253 -15.17 11.10 -19.53
C ASP A 253 -16.61 10.66 -19.16
N PHE A 254 -16.78 9.70 -18.26
CA PHE A 254 -18.06 9.27 -17.72
C PHE A 254 -18.42 9.91 -16.36
N GLY A 255 -17.71 10.94 -15.92
CA GLY A 255 -18.04 11.74 -14.74
C GLY A 255 -17.48 11.25 -13.42
N ALA A 256 -16.37 10.49 -13.44
CA ALA A 256 -15.63 10.23 -12.21
C ALA A 256 -15.14 11.53 -11.60
N ASN A 257 -15.10 11.57 -10.26
CA ASN A 257 -14.53 12.69 -9.52
C ASN A 257 -13.03 12.83 -9.82
N PRO A 258 -12.58 13.91 -10.49
CA PRO A 258 -11.15 14.09 -10.78
C PRO A 258 -10.31 14.39 -9.55
N TYR A 259 -10.94 14.77 -8.44
CA TYR A 259 -10.28 15.14 -7.18
C TYR A 259 -10.54 14.10 -6.11
N ASP A 260 -10.35 12.84 -6.47
CA ASP A 260 -10.45 11.72 -5.55
C ASP A 260 -9.29 11.76 -4.55
N ILE A 261 -9.67 11.91 -3.33
CA ILE A 261 -8.81 12.14 -2.19
C ILE A 261 -7.98 10.91 -1.83
N GLN A 262 -8.55 9.71 -1.99
CA GLN A 262 -7.84 8.47 -1.71
C GLN A 262 -6.76 8.25 -2.78
N VAL A 263 -7.01 8.61 -4.04
CA VAL A 263 -6.00 8.59 -5.11
C VAL A 263 -4.80 9.46 -4.72
N VAL A 264 -5.04 10.70 -4.27
CA VAL A 264 -3.94 11.60 -3.86
C VAL A 264 -3.16 11.06 -2.68
N TYR A 265 -3.86 10.48 -1.72
CA TYR A 265 -3.23 9.86 -0.56
C TYR A 265 -2.31 8.71 -0.99
N ASP A 266 -2.81 7.79 -1.80
CA ASP A 266 -2.07 6.62 -2.27
C ASP A 266 -0.88 6.97 -3.17
N LEU A 267 -1.04 7.91 -4.10
CA LEU A 267 0.07 8.41 -4.94
C LEU A 267 1.21 9.01 -4.12
N GLY A 268 0.92 9.48 -2.91
CA GLY A 268 1.89 10.05 -2.00
C GLY A 268 2.96 9.06 -1.54
N PHE A 269 2.65 7.78 -1.48
CA PHE A 269 3.59 6.74 -1.06
C PHE A 269 4.65 6.43 -2.12
N ASN A 270 4.31 6.61 -3.40
CA ASN A 270 5.19 6.34 -4.54
C ASN A 270 5.69 7.61 -5.24
N ALA A 271 5.36 8.81 -4.72
CA ALA A 271 5.69 10.11 -5.31
C ALA A 271 5.21 10.25 -6.78
N GLU A 272 4.14 9.56 -7.20
CA GLU A 272 3.66 9.49 -8.58
C GLU A 272 2.67 10.61 -8.97
N TYR A 273 2.71 11.76 -8.30
CA TYR A 273 1.80 12.87 -8.59
C TYR A 273 1.88 13.38 -10.03
N LEU A 274 3.06 13.30 -10.68
CA LEU A 274 3.24 13.73 -12.07
C LEU A 274 2.59 12.80 -13.11
N TRP A 275 2.18 11.61 -12.71
CA TRP A 275 1.29 10.80 -13.54
C TRP A 275 -0.13 11.37 -13.54
N TRP A 276 -0.64 11.79 -12.38
CA TRP A 276 -2.05 12.14 -12.18
C TRP A 276 -2.37 13.62 -12.42
N LEU A 277 -1.54 14.55 -11.90
CA LEU A 277 -1.79 15.98 -11.96
C LEU A 277 -1.96 16.54 -13.38
N PRO A 278 -1.13 16.20 -14.38
CA PRO A 278 -1.32 16.67 -15.75
C PRO A 278 -2.67 16.21 -16.35
N MET A 279 -3.10 15.00 -16.04
CA MET A 279 -4.34 14.43 -16.57
C MET A 279 -5.57 15.15 -16.01
N ILE A 280 -5.64 15.34 -14.69
CA ILE A 280 -6.77 16.04 -14.07
C ILE A 280 -6.75 17.55 -14.38
N HIS A 281 -5.57 18.17 -14.54
CA HIS A 281 -5.47 19.54 -15.00
C HIS A 281 -5.99 19.68 -16.43
N ALA A 282 -5.60 18.81 -17.35
CA ALA A 282 -6.12 18.79 -18.72
C ALA A 282 -7.65 18.58 -18.74
N HIS A 283 -8.18 17.70 -17.88
CA HIS A 283 -9.63 17.52 -17.71
C HIS A 283 -10.29 18.80 -17.17
N ALA A 284 -9.69 19.48 -16.18
CA ALA A 284 -10.20 20.75 -15.67
C ALA A 284 -10.25 21.84 -16.77
N VAL A 285 -9.22 21.95 -17.60
CA VAL A 285 -9.21 22.86 -18.75
C VAL A 285 -10.31 22.51 -19.75
N LYS A 286 -10.45 21.22 -20.10
CA LYS A 286 -11.49 20.72 -21.02
C LYS A 286 -12.90 21.05 -20.51
N THR A 287 -13.11 21.01 -19.20
CA THR A 287 -14.41 21.27 -18.54
C THR A 287 -14.62 22.72 -18.11
N GLY A 288 -13.70 23.65 -18.48
CA GLY A 288 -13.81 25.09 -18.18
C GLY A 288 -13.44 25.47 -16.74
N ARG A 289 -12.74 24.60 -16.02
CA ARG A 289 -12.29 24.80 -14.64
C ARG A 289 -10.77 24.98 -14.49
N GLY A 290 -10.06 25.25 -15.59
CA GLY A 290 -8.60 25.42 -15.57
C GLY A 290 -8.14 26.60 -14.70
N ASP A 291 -8.93 27.65 -14.60
CA ASP A 291 -8.59 28.85 -13.81
C ASP A 291 -8.66 28.61 -12.29
N ASP A 292 -9.43 27.60 -11.84
CA ASP A 292 -9.50 27.22 -10.42
C ASP A 292 -8.12 26.92 -9.86
N TRP A 293 -7.23 26.34 -10.68
CA TRP A 293 -5.86 25.95 -10.27
C TRP A 293 -4.95 27.13 -9.90
N ARG A 294 -5.34 28.34 -10.29
CA ARG A 294 -4.62 29.59 -9.98
C ARG A 294 -5.27 30.38 -8.85
N ASP A 295 -6.44 29.94 -8.39
CA ASP A 295 -7.14 30.58 -7.29
C ASP A 295 -6.52 30.13 -5.95
N PRO A 296 -5.91 31.06 -5.17
CA PRO A 296 -5.30 30.71 -3.88
C PRO A 296 -6.31 30.23 -2.83
N GLU A 297 -7.59 30.59 -2.98
CA GLU A 297 -8.66 30.19 -2.06
C GLU A 297 -9.32 28.86 -2.45
N TRP A 298 -9.00 28.35 -3.64
CA TRP A 298 -9.60 27.09 -4.09
C TRP A 298 -9.05 25.89 -3.32
N THR A 299 -9.97 25.10 -2.77
CA THR A 299 -9.65 23.86 -2.10
C THR A 299 -9.89 22.70 -3.07
N MET A 300 -8.82 22.18 -3.68
CA MET A 300 -8.89 21.06 -4.63
C MET A 300 -9.41 19.81 -3.94
N LEU A 301 -8.95 19.56 -2.73
CA LEU A 301 -9.23 18.34 -1.97
C LEU A 301 -9.82 18.72 -0.61
N ASP A 302 -11.01 18.25 -0.32
CA ASP A 302 -11.64 18.44 0.98
C ASP A 302 -11.36 17.25 1.91
N MET A 303 -10.13 17.15 2.35
CA MET A 303 -9.68 16.08 3.27
C MET A 303 -9.36 16.57 4.68
N GLY A 304 -10.01 17.60 5.13
CA GLY A 304 -9.74 18.02 6.51
C GLY A 304 -8.26 18.30 6.81
N GLY A 305 -7.46 18.63 5.81
CA GLY A 305 -6.04 18.88 5.96
C GLY A 305 -5.28 19.13 4.68
N TYR A 306 -5.79 18.74 3.53
CA TYR A 306 -5.22 19.00 2.23
C TYR A 306 -5.97 20.17 1.59
N GLY A 307 -5.56 21.39 1.92
CA GLY A 307 -6.09 22.61 1.33
C GLY A 307 -5.16 23.21 0.27
N CYS A 308 -5.67 24.18 -0.48
CA CYS A 308 -4.97 25.07 -1.42
C CYS A 308 -4.28 24.43 -2.64
N GLY A 309 -4.98 23.52 -3.35
CA GLY A 309 -4.67 23.19 -4.75
C GLY A 309 -3.21 22.80 -5.01
N ALA A 310 -2.66 23.33 -6.09
CA ALA A 310 -1.29 23.05 -6.51
C ALA A 310 -0.21 23.45 -5.47
N ARG A 311 -0.53 24.35 -4.53
CA ARG A 311 0.38 24.78 -3.45
C ARG A 311 0.71 23.62 -2.50
N TRP A 312 -0.25 22.74 -2.20
CA TRP A 312 0.00 21.56 -1.37
C TRP A 312 1.00 20.61 -2.02
N PHE A 313 0.86 20.39 -3.33
CA PHE A 313 1.80 19.54 -4.08
C PHE A 313 3.19 20.16 -4.18
N LEU A 314 3.28 21.49 -4.25
CA LEU A 314 4.56 22.18 -4.21
C LEU A 314 5.28 21.98 -2.86
N ASP A 315 4.56 22.05 -1.73
CA ASP A 315 5.13 21.73 -0.42
C ASP A 315 5.55 20.25 -0.33
N ARG A 316 4.76 19.35 -0.89
CA ARG A 316 5.11 17.93 -0.97
C ARG A 316 6.37 17.69 -1.82
N ALA A 317 6.49 18.36 -2.95
CA ALA A 317 7.68 18.28 -3.81
C ALA A 317 8.97 18.66 -3.07
N ILE A 318 8.91 19.67 -2.21
CA ILE A 318 10.04 20.07 -1.38
C ILE A 318 10.40 18.98 -0.36
N ARG A 319 9.40 18.42 0.31
CA ARG A 319 9.64 17.33 1.28
C ARG A 319 10.27 16.11 0.64
N ASP A 320 9.83 15.77 -0.57
CA ASP A 320 10.25 14.57 -1.28
C ASP A 320 11.49 14.82 -2.18
N GLY A 321 11.98 16.06 -2.28
CA GLY A 321 13.08 16.43 -3.18
C GLY A 321 12.73 16.30 -4.67
N ASN A 322 11.45 16.36 -5.02
CA ASN A 322 10.97 16.15 -6.38
C ASN A 322 11.00 17.47 -7.18
N VAL A 323 12.11 17.70 -7.89
CA VAL A 323 12.35 18.92 -8.69
C VAL A 323 11.33 19.08 -9.81
N ASP A 324 10.99 17.98 -10.50
CA ASP A 324 10.07 18.01 -11.63
C ASP A 324 8.64 18.34 -11.19
N LEU A 325 8.21 17.78 -10.06
CA LEU A 325 6.92 18.12 -9.46
C LEU A 325 6.88 19.60 -9.04
N ALA A 326 7.96 20.09 -8.43
CA ALA A 326 8.03 21.51 -8.04
C ALA A 326 7.94 22.44 -9.25
N ALA A 327 8.68 22.14 -10.32
CA ALA A 327 8.63 22.88 -11.57
C ALA A 327 7.22 22.87 -12.17
N TRP A 328 6.61 21.69 -12.28
CA TRP A 328 5.26 21.54 -12.80
C TRP A 328 4.23 22.36 -12.01
N CYS A 329 4.28 22.29 -10.68
CA CYS A 329 3.36 23.05 -9.82
C CYS A 329 3.50 24.56 -10.03
N LEU A 330 4.73 25.08 -10.11
CA LEU A 330 4.99 26.50 -10.33
C LEU A 330 4.48 26.98 -11.70
N GLU A 331 4.65 26.18 -12.74
CA GLU A 331 4.16 26.46 -14.09
C GLU A 331 2.61 26.45 -14.18
N HIS A 332 1.95 25.68 -13.32
CA HIS A 332 0.49 25.49 -13.33
C HIS A 332 -0.25 26.26 -12.22
N GLY A 333 0.38 27.30 -11.66
CA GLY A 333 -0.28 28.30 -10.84
C GLY A 333 -0.09 28.17 -9.34
N ALA A 334 0.77 27.25 -8.86
CA ALA A 334 1.14 27.24 -7.45
C ALA A 334 1.90 28.50 -7.08
N GLY A 335 1.27 29.41 -6.33
CA GLY A 335 1.95 30.59 -5.78
C GLY A 335 2.91 30.17 -4.66
N PRO A 336 4.22 30.49 -4.74
CA PRO A 336 5.18 30.06 -3.73
C PRO A 336 4.95 30.69 -2.36
N ASP A 337 4.32 31.87 -2.31
CA ASP A 337 4.05 32.61 -1.06
C ASP A 337 2.59 32.53 -0.58
N VAL A 338 1.76 31.74 -1.25
CA VAL A 338 0.37 31.51 -0.79
C VAL A 338 0.42 30.72 0.51
N PRO A 339 -0.12 31.24 1.62
CA PRO A 339 -0.13 30.52 2.89
C PRO A 339 -0.99 29.25 2.75
N PRO A 340 -0.64 28.17 3.47
CA PRO A 340 -1.46 26.97 3.53
C PRO A 340 -2.80 27.30 4.15
N ALA A 341 -3.90 27.12 3.42
CA ALA A 341 -5.20 27.70 3.76
C ALA A 341 -5.79 27.15 5.08
N ARG A 342 -5.54 25.91 5.45
CA ARG A 342 -6.19 25.32 6.64
C ARG A 342 -5.41 24.19 7.31
N ASP A 343 -4.27 23.77 6.81
CA ASP A 343 -3.57 22.64 7.39
C ASP A 343 -2.56 23.07 8.45
N ARG A 344 -2.86 22.72 9.70
CA ARG A 344 -1.93 22.93 10.83
C ARG A 344 -0.65 22.11 10.74
N ARG A 345 -0.58 21.13 9.84
CA ARG A 345 0.59 20.29 9.57
C ARG A 345 1.49 20.86 8.46
N MET A 346 0.98 21.78 7.64
CA MET A 346 1.80 22.45 6.64
C MET A 346 2.78 23.39 7.33
N ALA A 347 4.00 23.40 6.80
CA ALA A 347 5.11 24.10 7.42
C ALA A 347 4.76 25.57 7.74
N ARG A 348 5.07 26.00 8.95
CA ARG A 348 5.00 27.40 9.41
C ARG A 348 6.02 28.29 8.71
N LYS A 349 6.88 27.71 7.85
CA LYS A 349 7.96 28.36 7.13
C LYS A 349 7.58 28.60 5.68
N SER A 350 8.25 29.57 5.04
CA SER A 350 8.13 29.73 3.60
C SER A 350 8.62 28.49 2.87
N LEU A 351 8.12 28.25 1.64
CA LEU A 351 8.59 27.14 0.82
C LEU A 351 10.08 27.27 0.49
N TYR A 352 10.56 28.52 0.32
CA TYR A 352 11.97 28.79 0.12
C TYR A 352 12.82 28.33 1.32
N GLU A 353 12.41 28.69 2.55
CA GLU A 353 13.08 28.19 3.76
C GLU A 353 13.08 26.68 3.83
N GLY A 354 11.93 26.03 3.54
CA GLY A 354 11.81 24.57 3.51
C GLY A 354 12.79 23.92 2.52
N ALA A 355 12.89 24.46 1.30
CA ALA A 355 13.81 23.96 0.28
C ALA A 355 15.29 24.17 0.69
N MET A 356 15.60 25.30 1.30
CA MET A 356 16.96 25.58 1.80
C MET A 356 17.33 24.65 2.97
N GLU A 357 16.43 24.42 3.90
CA GLU A 357 16.65 23.51 5.02
C GLU A 357 16.80 22.04 4.57
N ALA A 358 16.03 21.64 3.55
CA ALA A 358 16.12 20.32 2.96
C ALA A 358 17.35 20.13 2.03
N GLY A 359 18.15 21.20 1.79
CA GLY A 359 19.33 21.12 0.93
C GLY A 359 19.03 20.98 -0.55
N GLN A 360 17.96 21.62 -1.03
CA GLN A 360 17.45 21.48 -2.40
C GLN A 360 17.53 22.80 -3.18
N PRO A 361 18.73 23.24 -3.58
CA PRO A 361 18.90 24.49 -4.33
C PRO A 361 18.18 24.46 -5.68
N GLU A 362 18.04 23.28 -6.30
CA GLU A 362 17.34 23.07 -7.56
C GLU A 362 15.83 23.39 -7.46
N ILE A 363 15.27 23.35 -6.25
CA ILE A 363 13.90 23.78 -5.97
C ILE A 363 13.88 25.22 -5.45
N ALA A 364 14.82 25.60 -4.59
CA ALA A 364 14.88 26.93 -4.00
C ALA A 364 15.04 28.04 -5.06
N GLU A 365 15.89 27.85 -6.07
CA GLU A 365 16.09 28.81 -7.15
C GLU A 365 14.84 29.06 -8.02
N PRO A 366 14.12 28.05 -8.51
CA PRO A 366 12.82 28.24 -9.16
C PRO A 366 11.80 28.98 -8.30
N LEU A 367 11.71 28.68 -6.99
CA LEU A 367 10.82 29.41 -6.09
C LEU A 367 11.10 30.91 -6.10
N LEU A 368 12.37 31.33 -6.02
CA LEU A 368 12.74 32.77 -6.11
C LEU A 368 12.38 33.38 -7.46
N ARG A 369 12.57 32.64 -8.56
CA ARG A 369 12.19 33.13 -9.91
C ARG A 369 10.67 33.31 -10.04
N HIS A 370 9.87 32.53 -9.30
CA HIS A 370 8.42 32.66 -9.23
C HIS A 370 7.94 33.55 -8.07
N SER A 371 8.79 34.51 -7.66
CA SER A 371 8.47 35.55 -6.69
C SER A 371 8.36 35.10 -5.23
N ALA A 372 8.95 33.97 -4.85
CA ALA A 372 9.08 33.65 -3.44
C ALA A 372 9.89 34.70 -2.69
N ALA A 373 9.45 35.03 -1.47
CA ALA A 373 10.21 35.95 -0.63
C ALA A 373 11.57 35.33 -0.25
N SER A 374 12.66 36.02 -0.56
CA SER A 374 14.00 35.64 -0.13
C SER A 374 14.16 35.97 1.36
N VAL A 375 14.35 34.97 2.18
CA VAL A 375 14.58 35.13 3.63
C VAL A 375 15.96 34.60 3.98
N ALA A 376 16.63 35.20 4.93
CA ALA A 376 17.85 34.64 5.47
C ALA A 376 17.53 33.41 6.30
N VAL A 377 17.95 32.25 5.81
CA VAL A 377 17.69 30.96 6.48
C VAL A 377 18.83 30.63 7.42
N ALA A 378 18.53 30.56 8.71
CA ALA A 378 19.48 30.12 9.73
C ALA A 378 19.45 28.58 9.81
N LEU A 379 20.39 27.94 9.10
CA LEU A 379 20.55 26.48 9.18
C LEU A 379 21.31 26.08 10.43
N GLY A 380 20.82 25.07 11.13
CA GLY A 380 21.55 24.41 12.20
C GLY A 380 22.81 23.69 11.68
N PRO A 381 23.73 23.28 12.58
CA PRO A 381 24.97 22.63 12.17
C PRO A 381 24.75 21.34 11.35
N VAL A 382 23.78 20.49 11.73
CA VAL A 382 23.44 19.26 11.01
C VAL A 382 22.93 19.56 9.59
N GLN A 383 21.98 20.49 9.44
CA GLN A 383 21.44 20.89 8.14
C GLN A 383 22.52 21.54 7.26
N SER A 384 23.37 22.38 7.86
CA SER A 384 24.51 23.00 7.14
C SER A 384 25.47 21.96 6.61
N LEU A 385 25.77 20.92 7.41
CA LEU A 385 26.63 19.80 7.01
C LEU A 385 25.98 18.96 5.91
N THR A 386 24.71 18.60 6.08
CA THR A 386 23.94 17.85 5.08
C THR A 386 23.92 18.56 3.75
N ASN A 387 23.61 19.87 3.75
CA ASN A 387 23.61 20.70 2.54
C ASN A 387 24.99 20.78 1.87
N ALA A 388 26.05 20.96 2.65
CA ALA A 388 27.41 20.98 2.11
C ALA A 388 27.78 19.62 1.49
N ALA A 389 27.41 18.52 2.14
CA ALA A 389 27.66 17.17 1.65
C ALA A 389 26.90 16.88 0.35
N LEU A 390 25.60 17.19 0.28
CA LEU A 390 24.77 17.01 -0.92
C LEU A 390 25.28 17.81 -2.11
N ARG A 391 25.91 18.97 -1.89
CA ARG A 391 26.58 19.77 -2.92
C ARG A 391 28.01 19.32 -3.23
N LEU A 392 28.52 18.28 -2.56
CA LEU A 392 29.91 17.84 -2.64
C LEU A 392 30.93 18.93 -2.26
N ASP A 393 30.53 19.90 -1.43
CA ASP A 393 31.42 20.96 -0.92
C ASP A 393 32.31 20.41 0.20
N ARG A 394 33.35 19.69 -0.19
CA ARG A 394 34.31 19.05 0.74
C ARG A 394 34.94 20.07 1.70
N ALA A 395 35.28 21.27 1.20
CA ALA A 395 35.92 22.28 2.04
C ALA A 395 34.99 22.74 3.18
N ARG A 396 33.71 22.93 2.87
CA ARG A 396 32.70 23.30 3.88
C ARG A 396 32.39 22.16 4.84
N VAL A 397 32.30 20.92 4.34
CA VAL A 397 32.15 19.71 5.20
C VAL A 397 33.31 19.64 6.19
N ASP A 398 34.55 19.73 5.74
CA ASP A 398 35.74 19.66 6.61
C ASP A 398 35.79 20.83 7.61
N ALA A 399 35.32 22.02 7.23
CA ALA A 399 35.24 23.17 8.13
C ALA A 399 34.20 22.94 9.24
N LEU A 400 33.00 22.49 8.89
CA LEU A 400 31.93 22.20 9.83
C LEU A 400 32.30 21.08 10.79
N LEU A 401 32.97 20.03 10.32
CA LEU A 401 33.42 18.91 11.16
C LEU A 401 34.61 19.24 12.05
N ARG A 402 35.34 20.32 11.76
CA ARG A 402 36.36 20.86 12.68
C ARG A 402 35.74 21.69 13.80
N GLU A 403 34.71 22.46 13.46
CA GLU A 403 33.94 23.28 14.39
C GLU A 403 33.01 22.45 15.27
N HIS A 404 32.38 21.41 14.67
CA HIS A 404 31.41 20.50 15.29
C HIS A 404 31.78 19.03 15.05
N PRO A 405 32.82 18.51 15.72
CA PRO A 405 33.28 17.13 15.52
C PRO A 405 32.24 16.07 15.90
N GLU A 406 31.31 16.39 16.81
CA GLU A 406 30.17 15.54 17.22
C GLU A 406 29.20 15.20 16.09
N LEU A 407 29.15 15.99 15.03
CA LEU A 407 28.29 15.76 13.88
C LEU A 407 28.56 14.45 13.15
N ARG A 408 29.75 13.86 13.33
CA ARG A 408 30.07 12.52 12.78
C ARG A 408 29.20 11.42 13.37
N SER A 409 28.57 11.66 14.51
CA SER A 409 27.61 10.75 15.13
C SER A 409 26.15 11.01 14.72
N SER A 410 25.89 12.03 13.90
CA SER A 410 24.56 12.32 13.38
C SER A 410 24.28 11.44 12.16
N PRO A 411 23.20 10.63 12.16
CA PRO A 411 22.88 9.78 11.02
C PRO A 411 22.28 10.53 9.83
N GLU A 412 21.67 11.71 10.05
CA GLU A 412 20.90 12.47 9.07
C GLU A 412 21.64 12.71 7.73
N PRO A 413 22.94 13.12 7.69
CA PRO A 413 23.62 13.35 6.42
C PRO A 413 23.72 12.08 5.56
N LEU A 414 23.97 10.91 6.19
CA LEU A 414 24.03 9.63 5.49
C LEU A 414 22.62 9.13 5.09
N PHE A 415 21.60 9.36 5.92
CA PHE A 415 20.22 9.01 5.59
C PHE A 415 19.75 9.76 4.37
N ARG A 416 19.96 11.08 4.31
CA ARG A 416 19.60 11.90 3.13
C ARG A 416 20.34 11.48 1.87
N ALA A 417 21.64 11.17 2.00
CA ALA A 417 22.40 10.66 0.87
C ALA A 417 21.88 9.31 0.37
N ALA A 418 21.46 8.43 1.28
CA ALA A 418 20.90 7.12 0.95
C ALA A 418 19.52 7.25 0.28
N GLU A 419 18.62 8.07 0.83
CA GLU A 419 17.28 8.33 0.28
C GLU A 419 17.35 8.92 -1.14
N GLN A 420 18.33 9.78 -1.41
CA GLN A 420 18.54 10.42 -2.72
C GLN A 420 19.43 9.60 -3.67
N ASN A 421 19.76 8.36 -3.34
CA ASN A 421 20.64 7.48 -4.11
C ASN A 421 22.03 8.11 -4.44
N ARG A 422 22.57 8.92 -3.50
CA ARG A 422 23.82 9.67 -3.68
C ARG A 422 25.02 8.90 -3.14
N GLY A 423 25.46 7.86 -3.85
CA GLY A 423 26.65 7.08 -3.49
C GLY A 423 27.93 7.93 -3.41
N ASP A 424 28.05 8.97 -4.25
CA ASP A 424 29.14 9.95 -4.23
C ASP A 424 29.22 10.73 -2.90
N VAL A 425 28.06 11.14 -2.37
CA VAL A 425 27.96 11.83 -1.07
C VAL A 425 28.29 10.88 0.09
N ILE A 426 27.86 9.61 -0.01
CA ILE A 426 28.21 8.58 0.99
C ILE A 426 29.73 8.41 1.06
N HIS A 427 30.41 8.30 -0.09
CA HIS A 427 31.87 8.23 -0.12
C HIS A 427 32.51 9.45 0.51
N LEU A 428 32.03 10.66 0.19
CA LEU A 428 32.53 11.91 0.78
C LEU A 428 32.40 11.93 2.31
N LEU A 429 31.24 11.54 2.84
CA LEU A 429 30.97 11.54 4.28
C LEU A 429 31.81 10.50 5.02
N VAL A 430 31.94 9.28 4.47
CA VAL A 430 32.79 8.24 5.09
C VAL A 430 34.26 8.64 5.05
N ASP A 431 34.75 9.26 3.97
CA ASP A 431 36.10 9.83 3.89
C ASP A 431 36.31 11.00 4.87
N ALA A 432 35.25 11.69 5.29
CA ALA A 432 35.26 12.72 6.31
C ALA A 432 35.15 12.16 7.75
N GLY A 433 35.10 10.81 7.89
CA GLY A 433 35.13 10.11 9.17
C GLY A 433 33.78 9.68 9.74
N PHE A 434 32.71 9.67 8.94
CA PHE A 434 31.45 9.05 9.33
C PHE A 434 31.57 7.52 9.33
N SER A 435 30.95 6.87 10.31
CA SER A 435 30.72 5.44 10.24
C SER A 435 29.59 5.15 9.25
N PRO A 436 29.72 4.20 8.30
CA PRO A 436 28.59 3.79 7.44
C PRO A 436 27.43 3.17 8.25
N ASP A 437 27.71 2.77 9.50
CA ASP A 437 26.77 2.14 10.44
C ASP A 437 26.27 3.08 11.52
N VAL A 438 26.46 4.40 11.36
CA VAL A 438 25.82 5.35 12.29
C VAL A 438 24.30 5.15 12.23
N ALA A 439 23.68 5.03 13.41
CA ALA A 439 22.26 4.71 13.54
C ALA A 439 21.52 5.79 14.33
N ASP A 440 20.21 5.85 14.13
CA ASP A 440 19.31 6.62 14.98
C ASP A 440 18.96 5.86 16.28
N ASP A 441 18.05 6.40 17.08
CA ASP A 441 17.57 5.82 18.34
C ASP A 441 16.73 4.55 18.14
N LYS A 442 16.39 4.20 16.90
CA LYS A 442 15.66 2.99 16.48
C LYS A 442 16.54 1.98 15.77
N ASN A 443 17.86 2.12 15.89
CA ASN A 443 18.85 1.30 15.19
C ASN A 443 18.68 1.30 13.65
N THR A 444 17.99 2.32 13.09
CA THR A 444 17.90 2.51 11.65
C THR A 444 19.22 3.02 11.12
N ARG A 445 19.71 2.49 10.01
CA ARG A 445 20.97 2.86 9.37
C ARG A 445 20.77 3.29 7.93
N ALA A 446 21.76 3.92 7.35
CA ALA A 446 21.69 4.40 5.98
C ALA A 446 21.36 3.28 4.96
N LEU A 447 21.80 2.04 5.21
CA LEU A 447 21.47 0.90 4.34
C LEU A 447 19.98 0.53 4.37
N ASN A 448 19.26 0.74 5.51
CA ASN A 448 17.81 0.61 5.57
C ASN A 448 17.13 1.70 4.72
N HIS A 449 17.59 2.96 4.79
CA HIS A 449 17.08 4.05 3.96
C HIS A 449 17.31 3.81 2.46
N ALA A 450 18.49 3.30 2.09
CA ALA A 450 18.76 2.91 0.70
C ALA A 450 17.80 1.79 0.23
N ALA A 451 17.48 0.85 1.11
CA ALA A 451 16.56 -0.24 0.82
C ALA A 451 15.11 0.23 0.69
N TRP A 452 14.66 1.16 1.53
CA TRP A 452 13.32 1.77 1.44
C TRP A 452 13.12 2.66 0.22
N SER A 453 14.21 3.11 -0.42
CA SER A 453 14.17 4.03 -1.57
C SER A 453 14.59 3.37 -2.90
N ASP A 454 14.80 2.04 -2.95
CA ASP A 454 15.39 1.32 -4.11
C ASP A 454 16.70 1.96 -4.62
N ALA A 455 17.47 2.53 -3.70
CA ALA A 455 18.63 3.37 -3.95
C ALA A 455 19.90 2.50 -4.12
N LEU A 456 20.07 1.92 -5.30
CA LEU A 456 21.11 0.92 -5.57
C LEU A 456 22.54 1.47 -5.45
N ASP A 457 22.81 2.71 -5.93
CA ASP A 457 24.17 3.26 -5.89
C ASP A 457 24.56 3.62 -4.46
N ALA A 458 23.60 4.09 -3.67
CA ALA A 458 23.80 4.32 -2.25
C ALA A 458 24.06 3.00 -1.49
N ALA A 459 23.27 1.95 -1.76
CA ALA A 459 23.47 0.63 -1.16
C ALA A 459 24.86 0.07 -1.49
N LYS A 460 25.29 0.15 -2.76
CA LYS A 460 26.63 -0.26 -3.19
C LYS A 460 27.74 0.52 -2.49
N ALA A 461 27.58 1.84 -2.40
CA ALA A 461 28.55 2.70 -1.73
C ALA A 461 28.69 2.35 -0.24
N LEU A 462 27.57 2.16 0.47
CA LEU A 462 27.57 1.77 1.89
C LEU A 462 28.24 0.42 2.11
N VAL A 463 27.87 -0.60 1.33
CA VAL A 463 28.48 -1.95 1.43
C VAL A 463 29.97 -1.91 1.09
N ALA A 464 30.38 -1.17 0.06
CA ALA A 464 31.80 -0.99 -0.29
C ALA A 464 32.60 -0.28 0.80
N ARG A 465 31.94 0.48 1.68
CA ARG A 465 32.52 1.15 2.84
C ARG A 465 32.38 0.36 4.14
N GLY A 466 31.94 -0.90 4.07
CA GLY A 466 31.89 -1.84 5.19
C GLY A 466 30.66 -1.74 6.06
N ALA A 467 29.54 -1.22 5.54
CA ALA A 467 28.26 -1.25 6.24
C ALA A 467 27.86 -2.69 6.57
N GLU A 468 27.29 -2.89 7.76
CA GLU A 468 26.68 -4.16 8.17
C GLU A 468 25.50 -4.49 7.25
N ILE A 469 25.41 -5.75 6.77
CA ILE A 469 24.42 -6.16 5.78
C ILE A 469 23.03 -6.38 6.39
N ASP A 470 22.97 -7.00 7.56
CA ASP A 470 21.73 -7.44 8.20
C ASP A 470 21.46 -6.76 9.56
N PRO A 471 21.64 -5.44 9.72
CA PRO A 471 21.19 -4.79 10.94
C PRO A 471 19.66 -4.85 10.99
N VAL A 472 19.11 -5.11 12.18
CA VAL A 472 17.66 -5.14 12.40
C VAL A 472 17.25 -3.80 13.01
N GLU A 473 16.42 -3.03 12.30
CA GLU A 473 15.84 -1.79 12.81
C GLU A 473 14.62 -2.09 13.71
N GLU A 474 14.32 -1.18 14.67
CA GLU A 474 13.33 -1.43 15.70
C GLU A 474 11.90 -1.00 15.33
N ASN A 475 11.71 -0.24 14.24
CA ASN A 475 10.37 0.24 13.86
C ASN A 475 9.50 -0.90 13.32
N TYR A 476 10.08 -1.74 12.47
CA TYR A 476 9.38 -2.85 11.78
C TYR A 476 10.07 -4.20 12.01
N GLY A 477 11.24 -4.21 12.65
CA GLY A 477 12.05 -5.42 12.85
C GLY A 477 12.68 -5.95 11.57
N GLY A 478 12.86 -5.09 10.56
CA GLY A 478 13.35 -5.47 9.24
C GLY A 478 14.87 -5.37 9.09
N THR A 479 15.45 -6.27 8.29
CA THR A 479 16.79 -6.10 7.73
C THR A 479 16.72 -5.21 6.48
N PRO A 480 17.81 -4.61 5.99
CA PRO A 480 17.82 -3.91 4.70
C PRO A 480 17.29 -4.75 3.54
N PHE A 481 17.63 -6.05 3.49
CA PHE A 481 17.07 -6.96 2.50
C PHE A 481 15.57 -7.18 2.71
N GLY A 482 15.11 -7.32 3.95
CA GLY A 482 13.70 -7.43 4.31
C GLY A 482 12.92 -6.17 3.94
N ASN A 483 13.48 -4.99 4.19
CA ASN A 483 12.88 -3.71 3.82
C ASN A 483 12.69 -3.61 2.29
N ALA A 484 13.73 -3.91 1.50
CA ALA A 484 13.62 -3.92 0.03
C ALA A 484 12.65 -5.01 -0.47
N SER A 485 12.62 -6.17 0.18
CA SER A 485 11.70 -7.28 -0.12
C SER A 485 10.25 -6.91 0.10
N HIS A 486 9.93 -6.16 1.16
CA HIS A 486 8.58 -5.70 1.45
C HIS A 486 7.98 -4.91 0.27
N PHE A 487 8.77 -4.02 -0.32
CA PHE A 487 8.37 -3.21 -1.47
C PHE A 487 8.66 -3.86 -2.84
N LEU A 488 9.24 -5.08 -2.88
CA LEU A 488 9.73 -5.74 -4.09
C LEU A 488 10.69 -4.86 -4.92
N TYR A 489 11.55 -4.12 -4.27
CA TYR A 489 12.56 -3.25 -4.88
C TYR A 489 13.73 -4.07 -5.42
N ARG A 490 13.54 -4.57 -6.65
CA ARG A 490 14.40 -5.57 -7.28
C ARG A 490 15.86 -5.17 -7.38
N LYS A 491 16.17 -3.90 -7.64
CA LYS A 491 17.57 -3.46 -7.79
C LYS A 491 18.36 -3.69 -6.52
N VAL A 492 17.83 -3.23 -5.38
CA VAL A 492 18.49 -3.40 -4.08
C VAL A 492 18.37 -4.83 -3.59
N MET A 493 17.23 -5.51 -3.80
CA MET A 493 17.07 -6.92 -3.45
C MET A 493 18.12 -7.81 -4.13
N ASP A 494 18.26 -7.72 -5.46
CA ASP A 494 19.17 -8.56 -6.23
C ASP A 494 20.64 -8.28 -5.87
N PHE A 495 20.94 -7.05 -5.47
CA PHE A 495 22.26 -6.68 -4.95
C PHE A 495 22.52 -7.27 -3.55
N LEU A 496 21.56 -7.20 -2.63
CA LEU A 496 21.73 -7.66 -1.25
C LEU A 496 21.55 -9.19 -1.09
N ALA A 497 20.77 -9.85 -1.95
CA ALA A 497 20.47 -11.27 -1.85
C ALA A 497 21.71 -12.17 -1.67
N PRO A 498 22.82 -12.02 -2.43
CA PRO A 498 24.02 -12.83 -2.24
C PRO A 498 24.79 -12.52 -0.96
N LEU A 499 24.51 -11.42 -0.28
CA LEU A 499 25.22 -10.93 0.90
C LEU A 499 24.48 -11.23 2.21
N THR A 500 23.14 -11.16 2.16
CA THR A 500 22.30 -11.31 3.37
C THR A 500 22.27 -12.74 3.90
N LYS A 501 22.00 -12.86 5.20
CA LYS A 501 21.68 -14.11 5.92
C LYS A 501 20.24 -14.12 6.44
N ASP A 502 19.39 -13.26 5.94
CA ASP A 502 17.96 -13.18 6.27
C ASP A 502 17.21 -14.35 5.66
N VAL A 503 17.15 -15.46 6.39
CA VAL A 503 16.49 -16.70 5.94
C VAL A 503 14.99 -16.53 5.62
N TRP A 504 14.32 -15.57 6.27
CA TRP A 504 12.90 -15.32 6.07
C TRP A 504 12.62 -14.77 4.68
N ASN A 505 13.26 -13.65 4.36
CA ASN A 505 13.05 -12.98 3.09
C ASN A 505 13.71 -13.72 1.94
N LEU A 506 14.83 -14.43 2.17
CA LEU A 506 15.40 -15.36 1.19
C LEU A 506 14.40 -16.48 0.84
N THR A 507 13.72 -17.04 1.85
CA THR A 507 12.69 -18.08 1.65
C THR A 507 11.51 -17.53 0.87
N TYR A 508 10.93 -16.43 1.34
CA TYR A 508 9.75 -15.86 0.73
C TYR A 508 9.93 -15.50 -0.75
N ASN A 509 11.11 -14.98 -1.09
CA ASN A 509 11.42 -14.57 -2.47
C ASN A 509 12.01 -15.67 -3.34
N GLY A 510 12.18 -16.88 -2.82
CA GLY A 510 12.62 -18.04 -3.61
C GLY A 510 14.12 -18.11 -3.89
N TYR A 511 14.99 -17.44 -3.12
CA TYR A 511 16.46 -17.48 -3.26
C TYR A 511 17.04 -18.78 -2.70
N LEU A 512 16.66 -19.92 -3.29
CA LEU A 512 16.99 -21.26 -2.80
C LEU A 512 18.51 -21.51 -2.71
N ASP A 513 19.30 -21.08 -3.69
CA ASP A 513 20.73 -21.34 -3.69
C ASP A 513 21.43 -20.58 -2.56
N ARG A 514 21.08 -19.31 -2.37
CA ARG A 514 21.61 -18.54 -1.23
C ARG A 514 21.17 -19.12 0.11
N LEU A 515 19.94 -19.57 0.21
CA LEU A 515 19.43 -20.23 1.42
C LEU A 515 20.22 -21.51 1.73
N ARG A 516 20.59 -22.31 0.73
CA ARG A 516 21.45 -23.49 0.91
C ARG A 516 22.81 -23.12 1.49
N GLU A 517 23.45 -22.08 0.96
CA GLU A 517 24.74 -21.58 1.47
C GLU A 517 24.61 -21.16 2.93
N VAL A 518 23.63 -20.31 3.24
CA VAL A 518 23.39 -19.78 4.59
C VAL A 518 23.14 -20.91 5.58
N LEU A 519 22.30 -21.90 5.25
CA LEU A 519 21.99 -23.02 6.14
C LEU A 519 23.12 -24.05 6.24
N ALA A 520 23.99 -24.15 5.23
CA ALA A 520 25.21 -24.94 5.34
C ALA A 520 26.23 -24.31 6.28
N GLU A 521 26.39 -22.99 6.23
CA GLU A 521 27.27 -22.23 7.15
C GLU A 521 26.70 -22.18 8.58
N GLU A 522 25.42 -21.89 8.71
CA GLU A 522 24.73 -21.64 9.97
C GLU A 522 23.44 -22.47 10.11
N PRO A 523 23.52 -23.81 10.31
CA PRO A 523 22.33 -24.69 10.36
C PRO A 523 21.27 -24.29 11.39
N LYS A 524 21.68 -23.58 12.44
CA LYS A 524 20.75 -23.13 13.49
C LYS A 524 19.72 -22.14 12.96
N ARG A 525 20.00 -21.42 11.86
CA ARG A 525 19.07 -20.47 11.25
C ARG A 525 17.81 -21.12 10.69
N ALA A 526 17.84 -22.43 10.41
CA ALA A 526 16.64 -23.18 10.04
C ALA A 526 15.59 -23.25 11.16
N ARG A 527 15.97 -22.98 12.39
CA ARG A 527 15.14 -23.05 13.60
C ARG A 527 14.90 -21.69 14.24
N VAL A 528 15.33 -20.61 13.57
CA VAL A 528 15.10 -19.25 14.06
C VAL A 528 13.63 -18.91 13.86
N ASP A 529 12.97 -18.63 14.95
CA ASP A 529 11.57 -18.21 14.97
C ASP A 529 11.53 -16.70 15.22
N TRP A 530 10.72 -16.03 14.44
CA TRP A 530 10.35 -14.66 14.73
C TRP A 530 8.99 -14.68 15.40
N ASP A 531 8.96 -14.31 16.67
CA ASP A 531 7.79 -14.46 17.53
C ASP A 531 7.32 -15.93 17.55
N THR A 532 6.22 -16.29 16.96
CA THR A 532 5.72 -17.66 16.86
C THR A 532 5.78 -18.22 15.43
N TRP A 533 6.36 -17.47 14.48
CA TRP A 533 6.40 -17.83 13.07
C TRP A 533 7.63 -18.67 12.73
N SER A 534 7.43 -19.70 11.92
CA SER A 534 8.51 -20.53 11.35
C SER A 534 8.77 -20.13 9.89
N PRO A 535 10.01 -20.20 9.37
CA PRO A 535 10.29 -20.00 7.96
C PRO A 535 9.43 -20.85 7.02
N LEU A 536 8.98 -22.01 7.49
CA LEU A 536 8.07 -22.89 6.74
C LEU A 536 6.67 -22.31 6.50
N LEU A 537 6.33 -21.20 7.16
CA LEU A 537 5.09 -20.46 6.92
C LEU A 537 5.25 -19.38 5.85
N TRP A 538 6.49 -19.10 5.41
CA TRP A 538 6.86 -18.04 4.47
C TRP A 538 7.38 -18.58 3.13
N LEU A 539 6.86 -19.70 2.68
CA LEU A 539 7.26 -20.32 1.42
C LEU A 539 6.95 -19.42 0.21
N PRO A 540 7.77 -19.47 -0.84
CA PRO A 540 7.57 -18.62 -2.02
C PRO A 540 6.23 -18.97 -2.70
N PRO A 541 5.30 -17.99 -2.81
CA PRO A 541 3.96 -18.29 -3.32
C PRO A 541 3.92 -18.54 -4.83
N HIS A 542 4.95 -18.12 -5.55
CA HIS A 542 5.01 -18.12 -7.01
C HIS A 542 5.64 -19.36 -7.62
N ASP A 543 6.33 -20.20 -6.83
CA ASP A 543 6.99 -21.42 -7.33
C ASP A 543 6.89 -22.55 -6.31
N GLU A 544 5.94 -23.45 -6.54
CA GLU A 544 5.72 -24.58 -5.64
C GLU A 544 6.87 -25.58 -5.65
N ALA A 545 7.59 -25.73 -6.77
CA ALA A 545 8.73 -26.64 -6.84
C ALA A 545 9.89 -26.12 -5.98
N VAL A 546 10.20 -24.83 -6.07
CA VAL A 546 11.17 -24.17 -5.18
C VAL A 546 10.73 -24.24 -3.73
N ALA A 547 9.44 -23.96 -3.44
CA ALA A 547 8.88 -24.08 -2.09
C ALA A 547 9.08 -25.48 -1.50
N LEU A 548 8.85 -26.53 -2.29
CA LEU A 548 9.05 -27.93 -1.86
C LEU A 548 10.52 -28.22 -1.53
N GLU A 549 11.46 -27.74 -2.34
CA GLU A 549 12.89 -27.90 -2.08
C GLU A 549 13.31 -27.13 -0.81
N MET A 550 12.75 -25.96 -0.58
CA MET A 550 13.00 -25.20 0.66
C MET A 550 12.45 -25.91 1.90
N VAL A 551 11.26 -26.51 1.82
CA VAL A 551 10.73 -27.35 2.92
C VAL A 551 11.68 -28.49 3.24
N LYS A 552 12.15 -29.23 2.22
CA LYS A 552 13.11 -30.34 2.40
C LYS A 552 14.40 -29.84 3.05
N LEU A 553 14.92 -28.70 2.60
CA LEU A 553 16.13 -28.08 3.11
C LEU A 553 15.98 -27.70 4.60
N PHE A 554 14.92 -27.00 4.96
CA PHE A 554 14.64 -26.60 6.35
C PHE A 554 14.49 -27.81 7.27
N VAL A 555 13.72 -28.81 6.86
CA VAL A 555 13.52 -30.06 7.63
C VAL A 555 14.83 -30.82 7.79
N HIS A 556 15.67 -30.88 6.75
CA HIS A 556 17.01 -31.45 6.82
C HIS A 556 17.87 -30.79 7.91
N HIS A 557 17.80 -29.46 8.02
CA HIS A 557 18.51 -28.68 9.05
C HIS A 557 17.75 -28.59 10.38
N GLY A 558 16.65 -29.34 10.54
CA GLY A 558 15.97 -29.58 11.81
C GLY A 558 14.87 -28.59 12.16
N ALA A 559 14.29 -27.89 11.18
CA ALA A 559 13.05 -27.15 11.38
C ALA A 559 11.90 -28.12 11.69
N ASP A 560 10.97 -27.72 12.56
CA ASP A 560 9.78 -28.51 12.89
C ASP A 560 8.65 -28.25 11.85
N PRO A 561 8.31 -29.25 11.00
CA PRO A 561 7.27 -29.09 9.99
C PRO A 561 5.84 -29.04 10.57
N HIS A 562 5.68 -29.26 11.86
CA HIS A 562 4.38 -29.28 12.54
C HIS A 562 4.17 -28.10 13.49
N ARG A 563 5.18 -27.22 13.60
CA ARG A 563 5.09 -26.04 14.47
C ARG A 563 3.97 -25.12 14.01
N ARG A 564 3.11 -24.73 14.96
CA ARG A 564 2.02 -23.80 14.70
C ARG A 564 2.41 -22.39 15.10
N ASP A 565 1.91 -21.40 14.34
CA ASP A 565 2.02 -20.00 14.73
C ASP A 565 1.07 -19.64 15.89
N SER A 566 1.07 -18.37 16.31
CA SER A 566 0.19 -17.84 17.35
C SER A 566 -1.31 -18.01 17.04
N ASN A 567 -1.68 -18.13 15.77
CA ASN A 567 -3.05 -18.35 15.32
C ASN A 567 -3.41 -19.84 15.21
N GLY A 568 -2.47 -20.72 15.54
CA GLY A 568 -2.64 -22.16 15.47
C GLY A 568 -2.49 -22.74 14.07
N VAL A 569 -1.98 -21.96 13.08
CA VAL A 569 -1.78 -22.38 11.70
C VAL A 569 -0.48 -23.16 11.56
N ALA A 570 -0.55 -24.40 11.06
CA ALA A 570 0.64 -25.20 10.75
C ALA A 570 1.12 -24.94 9.29
N PRO A 571 2.40 -25.25 8.97
CA PRO A 571 2.89 -25.15 7.59
C PRO A 571 2.02 -25.88 6.55
N VAL A 572 1.45 -27.03 6.90
CA VAL A 572 0.53 -27.76 6.02
C VAL A 572 -0.77 -26.99 5.78
N ASP A 573 -1.34 -26.39 6.82
CA ASP A 573 -2.58 -25.60 6.72
C ASP A 573 -2.35 -24.40 5.80
N ARG A 574 -1.15 -23.78 5.91
CA ARG A 574 -0.73 -22.66 5.06
C ARG A 574 -0.55 -23.08 3.60
N ALA A 575 0.13 -24.21 3.36
CA ALA A 575 0.34 -24.71 2.01
C ALA A 575 -1.00 -25.05 1.32
N GLU A 576 -1.96 -25.63 2.04
CA GLU A 576 -3.32 -25.92 1.55
C GLU A 576 -4.07 -24.63 1.20
N ALA A 577 -4.00 -23.63 2.07
CA ALA A 577 -4.63 -22.34 1.82
C ALA A 577 -4.08 -21.63 0.58
N LEU A 578 -2.78 -21.81 0.30
CA LEU A 578 -2.10 -21.30 -0.90
C LEU A 578 -2.31 -22.19 -2.15
N GLY A 579 -3.03 -23.29 -2.05
CA GLY A 579 -3.19 -24.25 -3.15
C GLY A 579 -1.92 -25.02 -3.52
N MET A 580 -0.90 -25.05 -2.65
CA MET A 580 0.37 -25.75 -2.84
C MET A 580 0.19 -27.25 -2.55
N THR A 581 -0.32 -28.00 -3.52
CA THR A 581 -0.73 -29.41 -3.32
C THR A 581 0.46 -30.34 -3.09
N LEU A 582 1.58 -30.13 -3.77
CA LEU A 582 2.80 -30.92 -3.62
C LEU A 582 3.46 -30.68 -2.27
N VAL A 583 3.56 -29.43 -1.85
CA VAL A 583 4.09 -29.04 -0.53
C VAL A 583 3.22 -29.62 0.59
N ALA A 584 1.90 -29.44 0.51
CA ALA A 584 0.97 -29.97 1.50
C ALA A 584 1.05 -31.51 1.60
N ALA A 585 1.09 -32.21 0.45
CA ALA A 585 1.25 -33.64 0.41
C ALA A 585 2.59 -34.12 1.03
N HIS A 586 3.68 -33.37 0.83
CA HIS A 586 4.97 -33.68 1.43
C HIS A 586 4.94 -33.47 2.95
N LEU A 587 4.43 -32.33 3.43
CA LEU A 587 4.33 -32.01 4.86
C LEU A 587 3.47 -33.04 5.62
N ARG A 588 2.36 -33.51 5.05
CA ARG A 588 1.52 -34.58 5.65
C ARG A 588 2.26 -35.90 5.83
N ARG A 589 3.25 -36.24 4.98
CA ARG A 589 4.04 -37.46 5.07
C ARG A 589 5.13 -37.42 6.15
N LEU A 590 5.51 -36.22 6.58
CA LEU A 590 6.50 -36.07 7.62
C LEU A 590 5.89 -36.46 8.96
N ARG A 591 6.53 -37.42 9.66
CA ARG A 591 6.07 -37.86 10.97
C ARG A 591 6.42 -36.79 12.02
N ARG A 592 5.51 -36.60 13.00
CA ARG A 592 5.87 -35.86 14.22
C ARG A 592 7.06 -36.61 14.86
N LYS A 593 8.14 -35.87 15.14
CA LYS A 593 9.16 -36.39 16.05
C LYS A 593 8.53 -36.39 17.45
N GLU A 594 8.38 -37.60 18.03
CA GLU A 594 7.96 -37.79 19.42
C GLU A 594 8.94 -37.15 20.40
#